data_ff324ea87852eb972388bd5b17a67dba
#
_entry.id   ff324ea87852eb972388bd5b17a67dba
#
_cell.length_a   1.000
_cell.length_b   1.000
_cell.length_c   1.000
_cell.angle_alpha   90.00
_cell.angle_beta   90.00
_cell.angle_gamma   90.00
#
_symmetry.space_group_name_H-M   'P 1'
#
loop_
_entity.id
_entity.type
_entity.pdbx_description
1 polymer ?
#
loop_
_entity_poly.entity_id
_entity_poly.type
_entity_poly.pdbx_seq_one_letter_code
_entity_poly.pdbx_strand_id
1 'polypeptide(L)'
;VIAVTGRDVETASKLLQSIELPIAGLHGLDIYFDSDTYIRPDLSDINFQKLKEDIINSCEKYPDLLIEDKEHSIALHYRKNPELEDNAIYIMQQIKYFYPQLKLNRGKFVVELLPKQADKGKAIQTILNHLNLPLTHPIFIGDDLTDETGFIFINQQFGTSIKVGSGKTEAQYRLKDINSVSNFLFSS
;
A
#
# COMPACT_ATOMS: atom_id res chain seq x y z
N VAL A 1 15.42 9.37 5.44
CA VAL A 1 14.03 8.90 5.77
C VAL A 1 13.27 8.82 4.46
N ILE A 2 12.37 7.85 4.34
CA ILE A 2 11.55 7.58 3.15
C ILE A 2 10.14 7.26 3.63
N ALA A 3 9.11 7.80 2.97
CA ALA A 3 7.72 7.44 3.25
C ALA A 3 7.25 6.35 2.27
N VAL A 4 6.64 5.27 2.80
CA VAL A 4 6.03 4.20 2.00
C VAL A 4 4.57 4.06 2.42
N THR A 5 3.62 4.32 1.51
CA THR A 5 2.21 4.47 1.87
C THR A 5 1.25 3.90 0.83
N GLY A 6 0.02 3.58 1.25
CA GLY A 6 -1.09 3.27 0.34
C GLY A 6 -1.77 4.51 -0.27
N ARG A 7 -1.42 5.72 0.19
CA ARG A 7 -1.92 6.97 -0.39
C ARG A 7 -1.15 7.28 -1.67
N ASP A 8 -1.75 8.09 -2.56
CA ASP A 8 -1.02 8.68 -3.68
C ASP A 8 0.07 9.65 -3.19
N VAL A 9 1.05 9.93 -4.07
CA VAL A 9 2.21 10.76 -3.74
C VAL A 9 1.80 12.19 -3.36
N GLU A 10 0.82 12.78 -4.07
CA GLU A 10 0.36 14.15 -3.82
C GLU A 10 -0.28 14.28 -2.42
N THR A 11 -1.17 13.34 -2.09
CA THR A 11 -1.81 13.30 -0.76
C THR A 11 -0.78 13.07 0.35
N ALA A 12 0.18 12.18 0.14
CA ALA A 12 1.24 11.91 1.10
C ALA A 12 2.14 13.14 1.30
N SER A 13 2.53 13.81 0.22
CA SER A 13 3.35 15.03 0.26
C SER A 13 2.65 16.15 1.04
N LYS A 14 1.34 16.36 0.81
CA LYS A 14 0.55 17.35 1.58
C LYS A 14 0.54 17.05 3.07
N LEU A 15 0.46 15.78 3.46
CA LEU A 15 0.47 15.38 4.87
C LEU A 15 1.84 15.58 5.54
N LEU A 16 2.92 15.50 4.77
CA LEU A 16 4.28 15.71 5.25
C LEU A 16 4.65 17.20 5.43
N GLN A 17 3.76 18.13 5.07
CA GLN A 17 3.88 19.58 5.35
C GLN A 17 5.27 20.15 5.03
N SER A 18 5.69 20.08 3.80
CA SER A 18 6.97 20.63 3.33
C SER A 18 8.24 19.87 3.76
N ILE A 19 8.11 18.70 4.37
CA ILE A 19 9.27 17.83 4.55
C ILE A 19 9.54 17.14 3.21
N GLU A 20 10.61 17.52 2.56
CA GLU A 20 11.05 16.90 1.29
C GLU A 20 11.75 15.58 1.59
N LEU A 21 11.10 14.48 1.21
CA LEU A 21 11.69 13.14 1.25
C LEU A 21 11.11 12.27 0.11
N PRO A 22 11.83 11.24 -0.29
CA PRO A 22 11.31 10.28 -1.24
C PRO A 22 10.02 9.62 -0.73
N ILE A 23 9.04 9.46 -1.62
CA ILE A 23 7.73 8.88 -1.30
C ILE A 23 7.46 7.72 -2.25
N ALA A 24 7.17 6.54 -1.70
CA ALA A 24 6.57 5.44 -2.43
C ALA A 24 5.07 5.40 -2.13
N GLY A 25 4.27 5.94 -3.03
CA GLY A 25 2.80 6.00 -2.95
C GLY A 25 2.13 4.76 -3.56
N LEU A 26 0.80 4.66 -3.40
CA LEU A 26 -0.04 3.59 -3.96
C LEU A 26 0.54 2.18 -3.70
N HIS A 27 0.90 1.91 -2.44
CA HIS A 27 1.55 0.66 -2.03
C HIS A 27 2.88 0.36 -2.75
N GLY A 28 3.62 1.42 -3.13
CA GLY A 28 4.88 1.29 -3.83
C GLY A 28 4.78 1.22 -5.36
N LEU A 29 3.60 1.53 -5.92
CA LEU A 29 3.40 1.61 -7.36
C LEU A 29 4.09 2.84 -7.94
N ASP A 30 3.95 3.98 -7.25
CA ASP A 30 4.50 5.28 -7.63
C ASP A 30 5.64 5.65 -6.70
N ILE A 31 6.83 5.91 -7.25
CA ILE A 31 7.98 6.31 -6.45
C ILE A 31 8.45 7.69 -6.92
N TYR A 32 8.34 8.65 -6.02
CA TYR A 32 8.81 10.02 -6.19
C TYR A 32 10.10 10.22 -5.37
N PHE A 33 11.15 10.69 -6.00
CA PHE A 33 12.40 11.03 -5.32
C PHE A 33 12.57 12.54 -5.18
N ASP A 34 12.36 13.26 -6.28
CA ASP A 34 12.46 14.70 -6.40
C ASP A 34 11.70 15.17 -7.65
N SER A 35 11.76 16.47 -7.98
CA SER A 35 11.07 17.06 -9.13
C SER A 35 11.40 16.40 -10.48
N ASP A 36 12.56 15.81 -10.59
CA ASP A 36 13.13 15.30 -11.86
C ASP A 36 13.07 13.76 -11.94
N THR A 37 12.82 13.09 -10.81
CA THR A 37 12.88 11.63 -10.72
C THR A 37 11.59 11.05 -10.16
N TYR A 38 10.80 10.49 -11.06
CA TYR A 38 9.53 9.83 -10.77
C TYR A 38 9.49 8.48 -11.48
N ILE A 39 9.25 7.41 -10.75
CA ILE A 39 9.15 6.05 -11.29
C ILE A 39 7.71 5.56 -11.14
N ARG A 40 7.11 5.21 -12.26
CA ARG A 40 5.79 4.57 -12.34
C ARG A 40 5.86 3.42 -13.36
N PRO A 41 5.30 2.23 -13.06
CA PRO A 41 5.21 1.17 -14.05
C PRO A 41 4.22 1.54 -15.17
N ASP A 42 4.42 0.95 -16.35
CA ASP A 42 3.41 1.00 -17.40
C ASP A 42 2.19 0.17 -17.00
N LEU A 43 1.03 0.79 -16.98
CA LEU A 43 -0.28 0.22 -16.65
C LEU A 43 -1.27 0.32 -17.82
N SER A 44 -0.79 0.60 -19.02
CA SER A 44 -1.63 0.81 -20.23
C SER A 44 -2.45 -0.43 -20.64
N ASP A 45 -2.07 -1.60 -20.15
CA ASP A 45 -2.79 -2.86 -20.33
C ASP A 45 -4.01 -3.02 -19.40
N ILE A 46 -4.23 -2.08 -18.46
CA ILE A 46 -5.34 -2.09 -17.51
C ILE A 46 -6.31 -0.95 -17.83
N ASN A 47 -7.52 -1.30 -18.26
CA ASN A 47 -8.58 -0.30 -18.43
C ASN A 47 -9.29 -0.04 -17.10
N PHE A 48 -8.79 0.92 -16.32
CA PHE A 48 -9.34 1.28 -15.01
C PHE A 48 -10.76 1.85 -15.10
N GLN A 49 -11.11 2.56 -16.19
CA GLN A 49 -12.47 3.07 -16.38
C GLN A 49 -13.47 1.92 -16.50
N LYS A 50 -13.14 0.91 -17.32
CA LYS A 50 -13.97 -0.28 -17.46
C LYS A 50 -14.01 -1.10 -16.16
N LEU A 51 -12.90 -1.25 -15.46
CA LEU A 51 -12.84 -1.91 -14.15
C LEU A 51 -13.82 -1.26 -13.16
N LYS A 52 -13.84 0.07 -13.12
CA LYS A 52 -14.76 0.83 -12.26
C LYS A 52 -16.23 0.58 -12.62
N GLU A 53 -16.55 0.61 -13.92
CA GLU A 53 -17.90 0.32 -14.41
C GLU A 53 -18.34 -1.10 -14.04
N ASP A 54 -17.49 -2.10 -14.20
CA ASP A 54 -17.76 -3.50 -13.83
C ASP A 54 -18.04 -3.64 -12.32
N ILE A 55 -17.30 -2.91 -11.48
CA ILE A 55 -17.51 -2.89 -10.03
C ILE A 55 -18.86 -2.21 -9.69
N ILE A 56 -19.13 -1.04 -10.27
CA ILE A 56 -20.40 -0.30 -10.05
C ILE A 56 -21.58 -1.20 -10.38
N ASN A 57 -21.61 -1.82 -11.57
CA ASN A 57 -22.68 -2.70 -12.00
C ASN A 57 -22.86 -3.91 -11.06
N SER A 58 -21.76 -4.46 -10.56
CA SER A 58 -21.80 -5.59 -9.63
C SER A 58 -22.30 -5.22 -8.23
N CYS A 59 -22.20 -3.94 -7.87
CA CYS A 59 -22.63 -3.42 -6.57
C CYS A 59 -24.06 -2.87 -6.56
N GLU A 60 -24.81 -2.85 -7.69
CA GLU A 60 -26.16 -2.26 -7.76
C GLU A 60 -27.11 -2.74 -6.67
N LYS A 61 -27.01 -4.01 -6.28
CA LYS A 61 -27.87 -4.63 -5.25
C LYS A 61 -27.39 -4.35 -3.81
N TYR A 62 -26.27 -3.66 -3.65
CA TYR A 62 -25.62 -3.46 -2.36
C TYR A 62 -25.31 -1.96 -2.12
N PRO A 63 -26.32 -1.12 -1.87
CA PRO A 63 -26.16 0.35 -1.76
C PRO A 63 -25.27 0.80 -0.58
N ASP A 64 -25.01 -0.09 0.38
CA ASP A 64 -24.13 0.18 1.52
C ASP A 64 -22.66 -0.06 1.23
N LEU A 65 -22.34 -0.67 0.08
CA LEU A 65 -20.97 -0.77 -0.40
C LEU A 65 -20.54 0.55 -1.03
N LEU A 66 -19.42 1.12 -0.56
CA LEU A 66 -18.90 2.38 -1.05
C LEU A 66 -17.68 2.11 -1.94
N ILE A 67 -17.71 2.63 -3.16
CA ILE A 67 -16.62 2.51 -4.13
C ILE A 67 -15.73 3.75 -4.03
N GLU A 68 -14.44 3.53 -3.82
CA GLU A 68 -13.40 4.57 -3.84
C GLU A 68 -12.47 4.33 -5.03
N ASP A 69 -12.42 5.29 -5.94
CA ASP A 69 -11.52 5.31 -7.08
C ASP A 69 -10.23 6.04 -6.68
N LYS A 70 -9.10 5.35 -6.79
CA LYS A 70 -7.76 5.87 -6.42
C LYS A 70 -6.84 5.98 -7.64
N GLU A 71 -7.36 6.32 -8.79
CA GLU A 71 -6.64 6.43 -10.07
C GLU A 71 -6.10 5.08 -10.60
N HIS A 72 -5.29 4.37 -9.82
CA HIS A 72 -4.64 3.10 -10.21
C HIS A 72 -5.05 1.91 -9.33
N SER A 73 -6.05 2.09 -8.50
CA SER A 73 -6.70 1.02 -7.75
C SER A 73 -8.14 1.38 -7.44
N ILE A 74 -8.98 0.38 -7.20
CA ILE A 74 -10.36 0.60 -6.79
C ILE A 74 -10.62 -0.17 -5.52
N ALA A 75 -11.07 0.55 -4.49
CA ALA A 75 -11.42 0.01 -3.20
C ALA A 75 -12.93 -0.08 -3.02
N LEU A 76 -13.40 -1.19 -2.47
CA LEU A 76 -14.79 -1.44 -2.12
C LEU A 76 -14.90 -1.54 -0.60
N HIS A 77 -15.53 -0.54 0.02
CA HIS A 77 -15.68 -0.43 1.46
C HIS A 77 -17.02 -1.01 1.91
N TYR A 78 -16.99 -1.84 2.94
CA TYR A 78 -18.18 -2.40 3.60
C TYR A 78 -18.32 -1.94 5.07
N ARG A 79 -17.61 -0.85 5.46
CA ARG A 79 -17.66 -0.32 6.83
C ARG A 79 -19.04 0.12 7.28
N LYS A 80 -19.87 0.61 6.34
CA LYS A 80 -21.26 1.03 6.62
C LYS A 80 -22.14 -0.15 7.00
N ASN A 81 -21.86 -1.32 6.42
CA ASN A 81 -22.54 -2.57 6.72
C ASN A 81 -21.54 -3.74 6.71
N PRO A 82 -20.94 -4.08 7.88
CA PRO A 82 -19.91 -5.13 7.96
C PRO A 82 -20.39 -6.53 7.57
N GLU A 83 -21.69 -6.80 7.57
CA GLU A 83 -22.25 -8.08 7.14
C GLU A 83 -22.08 -8.32 5.62
N LEU A 84 -21.79 -7.26 4.85
CA LEU A 84 -21.49 -7.36 3.43
C LEU A 84 -20.04 -7.73 3.12
N GLU A 85 -19.24 -8.12 4.10
CA GLU A 85 -17.83 -8.52 3.88
C GLU A 85 -17.70 -9.61 2.83
N ASP A 86 -18.44 -10.71 2.97
CA ASP A 86 -18.37 -11.83 2.03
C ASP A 86 -18.86 -11.43 0.63
N ASN A 87 -19.88 -10.57 0.54
CA ASN A 87 -20.37 -10.06 -0.74
C ASN A 87 -19.30 -9.18 -1.42
N ALA A 88 -18.70 -8.26 -0.68
CA ALA A 88 -17.63 -7.39 -1.22
C ALA A 88 -16.44 -8.21 -1.71
N ILE A 89 -16.00 -9.20 -0.93
CA ILE A 89 -14.90 -10.10 -1.30
C ILE A 89 -15.27 -10.89 -2.56
N TYR A 90 -16.46 -11.46 -2.61
CA TYR A 90 -16.92 -12.26 -3.75
C TYR A 90 -16.98 -11.42 -5.03
N ILE A 91 -17.59 -10.23 -5.00
CA ILE A 91 -17.66 -9.31 -6.14
C ILE A 91 -16.24 -9.02 -6.66
N MET A 92 -15.34 -8.60 -5.78
CA MET A 92 -13.99 -8.23 -6.19
C MET A 92 -13.16 -9.43 -6.70
N GLN A 93 -13.41 -10.64 -6.19
CA GLN A 93 -12.79 -11.86 -6.70
C GLN A 93 -13.29 -12.21 -8.11
N GLN A 94 -14.60 -12.09 -8.37
CA GLN A 94 -15.17 -12.35 -9.69
C GLN A 94 -14.63 -11.36 -10.72
N ILE A 95 -14.55 -10.09 -10.39
CA ILE A 95 -14.01 -9.06 -11.27
C ILE A 95 -12.53 -9.30 -11.52
N LYS A 96 -11.73 -9.60 -10.47
CA LYS A 96 -10.30 -9.91 -10.59
C LYS A 96 -10.02 -11.03 -11.59
N TYR A 97 -10.94 -11.99 -11.74
CA TYR A 97 -10.76 -13.08 -12.70
C TYR A 97 -10.58 -12.58 -14.14
N PHE A 98 -11.26 -11.50 -14.52
CA PHE A 98 -11.16 -10.86 -15.84
C PHE A 98 -9.99 -9.87 -15.96
N TYR A 99 -9.33 -9.55 -14.85
CA TYR A 99 -8.20 -8.63 -14.77
C TYR A 99 -6.99 -9.32 -14.15
N PRO A 100 -6.31 -10.22 -14.89
CA PRO A 100 -5.21 -11.02 -14.34
C PRO A 100 -3.99 -10.19 -13.90
N GLN A 101 -3.87 -8.93 -14.36
CA GLN A 101 -2.82 -7.99 -13.97
C GLN A 101 -3.02 -7.45 -12.54
N LEU A 102 -4.25 -7.57 -12.00
CA LEU A 102 -4.57 -7.09 -10.67
C LEU A 102 -4.38 -8.16 -9.61
N LYS A 103 -4.15 -7.73 -8.39
CA LYS A 103 -4.24 -8.51 -7.16
C LYS A 103 -5.33 -7.93 -6.26
N LEU A 104 -5.87 -8.78 -5.39
CA LEU A 104 -6.84 -8.41 -4.37
C LEU A 104 -6.11 -8.21 -3.05
N ASN A 105 -6.31 -7.05 -2.45
CA ASN A 105 -5.86 -6.71 -1.11
C ASN A 105 -7.04 -6.61 -0.15
N ARG A 106 -6.88 -7.04 1.10
CA ARG A 106 -7.89 -6.95 2.14
C ARG A 106 -7.38 -6.08 3.26
N GLY A 107 -8.15 -5.06 3.61
CA GLY A 107 -7.91 -4.19 4.74
C GLY A 107 -9.07 -4.22 5.74
N LYS A 108 -9.02 -3.35 6.73
CA LYS A 108 -10.07 -3.23 7.73
C LYS A 108 -11.32 -2.60 7.12
N PHE A 109 -12.36 -3.42 6.88
CA PHE A 109 -13.63 -3.05 6.23
C PHE A 109 -13.49 -2.58 4.78
N VAL A 110 -12.49 -3.09 4.06
CA VAL A 110 -12.23 -2.75 2.66
C VAL A 110 -11.60 -3.93 1.92
N VAL A 111 -11.97 -4.06 0.65
CA VAL A 111 -11.32 -4.94 -0.32
C VAL A 111 -10.90 -4.08 -1.51
N GLU A 112 -9.68 -4.22 -1.99
CA GLU A 112 -9.11 -3.37 -3.02
C GLU A 112 -8.54 -4.21 -4.16
N LEU A 113 -8.80 -3.79 -5.40
CA LEU A 113 -8.11 -4.29 -6.60
C LEU A 113 -7.05 -3.28 -7.00
N LEU A 114 -5.81 -3.73 -7.08
CA LEU A 114 -4.65 -2.93 -7.42
C LEU A 114 -3.68 -3.72 -8.29
N PRO A 115 -2.82 -3.06 -9.09
CA PRO A 115 -1.84 -3.73 -9.93
C PRO A 115 -0.94 -4.68 -9.12
N LYS A 116 -0.57 -5.81 -9.70
CA LYS A 116 0.37 -6.76 -9.07
C LYS A 116 1.74 -6.15 -8.79
N GLN A 117 2.10 -5.11 -9.55
CA GLN A 117 3.33 -4.33 -9.40
C GLN A 117 3.36 -3.53 -8.09
N ALA A 118 2.20 -3.14 -7.53
CA ALA A 118 2.11 -2.46 -6.24
C ALA A 118 2.64 -3.39 -5.12
N ASP A 119 3.85 -3.12 -4.63
CA ASP A 119 4.54 -3.96 -3.65
C ASP A 119 5.54 -3.11 -2.87
N LYS A 120 5.34 -2.99 -1.55
CA LYS A 120 6.19 -2.14 -0.71
C LYS A 120 7.63 -2.66 -0.62
N GLY A 121 7.83 -3.98 -0.64
CA GLY A 121 9.18 -4.56 -0.65
C GLY A 121 9.95 -4.22 -1.92
N LYS A 122 9.30 -4.34 -3.08
CA LYS A 122 9.91 -3.94 -4.37
C LYS A 122 10.17 -2.44 -4.44
N ALA A 123 9.26 -1.63 -3.91
CA ALA A 123 9.46 -0.18 -3.84
C ALA A 123 10.69 0.17 -3.00
N ILE A 124 10.83 -0.42 -1.82
CA ILE A 124 12.01 -0.24 -0.97
C ILE A 124 13.29 -0.66 -1.71
N GLN A 125 13.27 -1.81 -2.39
CA GLN A 125 14.39 -2.26 -3.22
C GLN A 125 14.78 -1.24 -4.28
N THR A 126 13.79 -0.73 -5.03
CA THR A 126 14.01 0.28 -6.07
C THR A 126 14.62 1.55 -5.49
N ILE A 127 14.12 2.00 -4.34
CA ILE A 127 14.62 3.19 -3.67
C ILE A 127 16.06 3.00 -3.19
N LEU A 128 16.37 1.90 -2.53
CA LEU A 128 17.73 1.63 -2.05
C LEU A 128 18.73 1.54 -3.21
N ASN A 129 18.34 0.93 -4.32
CA ASN A 129 19.16 0.85 -5.53
C ASN A 129 19.39 2.24 -6.14
N HIS A 130 18.35 3.06 -6.26
CA HIS A 130 18.42 4.40 -6.84
C HIS A 130 19.33 5.32 -6.02
N LEU A 131 19.16 5.30 -4.70
CA LEU A 131 19.96 6.12 -3.79
C LEU A 131 21.42 5.65 -3.66
N ASN A 132 21.75 4.51 -4.27
CA ASN A 132 23.07 3.90 -4.24
C ASN A 132 23.68 3.92 -2.82
N LEU A 133 22.86 3.63 -1.82
CA LEU A 133 23.27 3.63 -0.43
C LEU A 133 24.22 2.44 -0.22
N PRO A 134 25.46 2.69 0.22
CA PRO A 134 26.37 1.61 0.58
C PRO A 134 25.78 0.82 1.74
N LEU A 135 26.29 -0.39 1.99
CA LEU A 135 25.87 -1.34 3.02
C LEU A 135 25.32 -0.64 4.29
N THR A 136 24.10 -0.16 4.18
CA THR A 136 23.36 0.48 5.26
C THR A 136 22.54 -0.60 5.97
N HIS A 137 22.24 -0.37 7.23
CA HIS A 137 21.31 -1.21 7.97
C HIS A 137 19.90 -0.57 7.89
N PRO A 138 19.09 -0.90 6.87
CA PRO A 138 17.80 -0.26 6.69
C PRO A 138 16.83 -0.65 7.80
N ILE A 139 16.03 0.31 8.25
CA ILE A 139 14.95 0.08 9.22
C ILE A 139 13.63 0.36 8.52
N PHE A 140 12.69 -0.59 8.58
CA PHE A 140 11.34 -0.41 8.07
C PHE A 140 10.32 -0.61 9.17
N ILE A 141 9.43 0.37 9.35
CA ILE A 141 8.38 0.39 10.37
C ILE A 141 7.04 0.44 9.66
N GLY A 142 6.11 -0.43 10.02
CA GLY A 142 4.79 -0.49 9.40
C GLY A 142 3.72 -1.09 10.31
N ASP A 143 2.44 -0.84 9.99
CA ASP A 143 1.30 -1.27 10.80
C ASP A 143 0.27 -2.11 10.03
N ASP A 144 0.32 -2.10 8.69
CA ASP A 144 -0.69 -2.72 7.83
C ASP A 144 -0.22 -4.09 7.30
N LEU A 145 -1.16 -4.83 6.74
CA LEU A 145 -0.89 -6.11 6.06
C LEU A 145 -0.01 -5.91 4.83
N THR A 146 -0.16 -4.79 4.13
CA THR A 146 0.65 -4.46 2.96
C THR A 146 2.12 -4.17 3.28
N ASP A 147 2.48 -3.98 4.56
CA ASP A 147 3.85 -3.79 5.01
C ASP A 147 4.62 -5.11 5.11
N GLU A 148 3.93 -6.25 5.12
CA GLU A 148 4.57 -7.55 5.27
C GLU A 148 5.61 -7.84 4.16
N THR A 149 5.34 -7.41 2.91
CA THR A 149 6.33 -7.54 1.82
C THR A 149 7.56 -6.67 2.07
N GLY A 150 7.38 -5.52 2.70
CA GLY A 150 8.48 -4.66 3.14
C GLY A 150 9.29 -5.31 4.26
N PHE A 151 8.63 -5.90 5.26
CA PHE A 151 9.32 -6.62 6.34
C PHE A 151 10.15 -7.79 5.81
N ILE A 152 9.57 -8.62 4.93
CA ILE A 152 10.28 -9.73 4.29
C ILE A 152 11.52 -9.24 3.55
N PHE A 153 11.38 -8.19 2.72
CA PHE A 153 12.49 -7.64 1.97
C PHE A 153 13.60 -7.11 2.91
N ILE A 154 13.25 -6.33 3.92
CA ILE A 154 14.21 -5.77 4.88
C ILE A 154 14.95 -6.88 5.65
N ASN A 155 14.24 -7.94 6.05
CA ASN A 155 14.87 -9.09 6.72
C ASN A 155 15.91 -9.77 5.82
N GLN A 156 15.62 -9.91 4.51
CA GLN A 156 16.55 -10.46 3.52
C GLN A 156 17.77 -9.58 3.29
N GLN A 157 17.67 -8.28 3.55
CA GLN A 157 18.76 -7.32 3.48
C GLN A 157 19.52 -7.16 4.82
N PHE A 158 19.30 -8.04 5.79
CA PHE A 158 19.87 -7.97 7.15
C PHE A 158 19.55 -6.64 7.87
N GLY A 159 18.47 -5.98 7.49
CA GLY A 159 17.95 -4.78 8.14
C GLY A 159 17.10 -5.08 9.36
N THR A 160 16.46 -4.06 9.90
CA THR A 160 15.54 -4.15 11.03
C THR A 160 14.10 -3.87 10.58
N SER A 161 13.21 -4.84 10.78
CA SER A 161 11.80 -4.69 10.49
C SER A 161 10.98 -4.63 11.78
N ILE A 162 10.05 -3.67 11.86
CA ILE A 162 9.30 -3.36 13.08
C ILE A 162 7.81 -3.25 12.75
N LYS A 163 7.00 -4.15 13.31
CA LYS A 163 5.53 -4.09 13.27
C LYS A 163 5.01 -3.14 14.35
N VAL A 164 4.08 -2.27 13.98
CA VAL A 164 3.31 -1.48 14.95
C VAL A 164 1.96 -2.15 15.19
N GLY A 165 1.57 -2.27 16.46
CA GLY A 165 0.31 -2.90 16.86
C GLY A 165 0.35 -4.44 16.89
N SER A 166 -0.82 -5.07 16.93
CA SER A 166 -1.02 -6.51 17.09
C SER A 166 -1.10 -7.25 15.75
N GLY A 167 -1.29 -8.56 15.80
CA GLY A 167 -1.49 -9.45 14.65
C GLY A 167 -0.24 -10.25 14.26
N LYS A 168 -0.42 -11.21 13.36
CA LYS A 168 0.69 -12.00 12.79
C LYS A 168 1.55 -11.09 11.91
N THR A 169 2.85 -11.34 11.87
CA THR A 169 3.79 -10.52 11.09
C THR A 169 5.09 -11.26 10.84
N GLU A 170 5.74 -10.93 9.71
CA GLU A 170 7.10 -11.30 9.35
C GLU A 170 8.15 -10.34 9.94
N ALA A 171 7.72 -9.26 10.62
CA ALA A 171 8.63 -8.33 11.26
C ALA A 171 9.37 -8.97 12.43
N GLN A 172 10.67 -8.62 12.57
CA GLN A 172 11.54 -9.12 13.65
C GLN A 172 11.20 -8.53 15.01
N TYR A 173 10.73 -7.28 15.04
CA TYR A 173 10.42 -6.53 16.27
C TYR A 173 9.01 -5.95 16.22
N ARG A 174 8.56 -5.49 17.40
CA ARG A 174 7.23 -4.92 17.55
C ARG A 174 7.25 -3.71 18.45
N LEU A 175 6.53 -2.67 18.03
CA LEU A 175 6.15 -1.54 18.87
C LEU A 175 4.64 -1.59 19.12
N LYS A 176 4.22 -1.10 20.28
CA LYS A 176 2.83 -1.20 20.73
C LYS A 176 1.91 -0.30 19.89
N ASP A 177 2.34 0.93 19.66
CA ASP A 177 1.53 2.01 19.10
C ASP A 177 2.41 3.13 18.50
N ILE A 178 1.77 4.15 17.96
CA ILE A 178 2.44 5.30 17.35
C ILE A 178 3.29 6.12 18.35
N ASN A 179 2.91 6.16 19.62
CA ASN A 179 3.70 6.83 20.64
C ASN A 179 5.02 6.10 20.86
N SER A 180 4.98 4.76 20.84
CA SER A 180 6.18 3.93 20.91
C SER A 180 7.09 4.13 19.70
N VAL A 181 6.53 4.37 18.50
CA VAL A 181 7.31 4.74 17.30
C VAL A 181 8.01 6.09 17.50
N SER A 182 7.27 7.09 17.97
CA SER A 182 7.83 8.42 18.26
C SER A 182 8.97 8.33 19.27
N ASN A 183 8.77 7.60 20.36
CA ASN A 183 9.83 7.40 21.35
C ASN A 183 11.05 6.69 20.74
N PHE A 184 10.85 5.64 19.92
CA PHE A 184 11.94 4.94 19.26
C PHE A 184 12.76 5.84 18.34
N LEU A 185 12.09 6.73 17.58
CA LEU A 185 12.77 7.61 16.62
C LEU A 185 13.48 8.80 17.27
N PHE A 186 12.99 9.27 18.43
CA PHE A 186 13.48 10.49 19.08
C PHE A 186 14.11 10.24 20.45
N SER A 187 14.21 8.98 20.90
CA SER A 187 15.01 8.64 22.08
C SER A 187 16.47 8.59 21.67
N SER A 188 17.18 9.66 21.90
CA SER A 188 18.65 9.74 21.84
C SER A 188 19.24 9.45 23.22
#